data_aefb9a77e01499406b973e84b3b4c6cf
#
_entry.id   aefb9a77e01499406b973e84b3b4c6cf
#
_cell.length_a   1.000
_cell.length_b   1.000
_cell.length_c   1.000
_cell.angle_alpha   90.00
_cell.angle_beta   90.00
_cell.angle_gamma   90.00
#
_symmetry.space_group_name_H-M   'P 1'
#
loop_
_entity.id
_entity.type
_entity.pdbx_description
1 polymer ?
#
loop_
_entity_poly.entity_id
_entity_poly.type
_entity_poly.pdbx_seq_one_letter_code
_entity_poly.pdbx_strand_id
1 'polypeptide(L)'
;MKEVLLESREDKQQVYLPEKCIGCGTCVQICPKGELVIGSVGAVARRLIDKDFIEKRKSGACVFCALCARACPTGALEVRKAGTAEKDDSYLSVALQTTIVNEMCVHCGLCVEVCPQGCIEIKDRRLGEDGSLKMSGRTLIDLNACVHCGWCAAVCPSGAISFQKPFAGEFSRDDNVCQACRTCVHTCPANALFNKEWGPGEIVEKVSHRKDACIYCGACAQACPVRAISVRKIAIIPEMKGKKAFEKKLSDPAPWPTLTSLLKTDEDACLGCGNCVIACPVNAFSDPYLAAGHLNELDDKPLLEVLNGTMKVVNQEVCGSCATCAMICPAEAVWLERREVK
;
A
#
# COMPACT_ATOMS: atom_id res chain seq x y z
N MET A 1 19.38 5.01 -0.52
CA MET A 1 18.14 4.22 -0.77
C MET A 1 18.52 2.75 -0.67
N LYS A 2 17.82 1.97 0.16
CA LYS A 2 18.07 0.53 0.31
C LYS A 2 17.75 -0.17 -1.02
N GLU A 3 18.66 -1.02 -1.50
CA GLU A 3 18.45 -1.88 -2.66
C GLU A 3 18.44 -3.34 -2.21
N VAL A 4 17.51 -4.12 -2.74
CA VAL A 4 17.39 -5.55 -2.49
C VAL A 4 17.58 -6.28 -3.81
N LEU A 5 18.62 -7.09 -3.91
CA LEU A 5 18.84 -7.96 -5.06
C LEU A 5 17.89 -9.17 -4.97
N LEU A 6 16.90 -9.22 -5.85
CA LEU A 6 15.94 -10.32 -5.89
C LEU A 6 16.47 -11.51 -6.69
N GLU A 7 17.15 -11.28 -7.80
CA GLU A 7 17.74 -12.31 -8.67
C GLU A 7 18.93 -11.77 -9.42
N SER A 8 19.91 -12.63 -9.66
CA SER A 8 21.06 -12.34 -10.52
C SER A 8 21.39 -13.56 -11.37
N ARG A 9 21.60 -13.36 -12.66
CA ARG A 9 22.05 -14.40 -13.58
C ARG A 9 22.88 -13.77 -14.70
N GLU A 10 24.13 -14.21 -14.84
CA GLU A 10 25.09 -13.64 -15.80
C GLU A 10 25.20 -12.12 -15.63
N ASP A 11 24.88 -11.36 -16.68
CA ASP A 11 24.93 -9.91 -16.71
C ASP A 11 23.60 -9.23 -16.31
N LYS A 12 22.56 -10.01 -15.92
CA LYS A 12 21.21 -9.52 -15.59
C LYS A 12 20.92 -9.58 -14.10
N GLN A 13 20.30 -8.54 -13.60
CA GLN A 13 19.89 -8.42 -12.21
C GLN A 13 18.45 -7.90 -12.12
N GLN A 14 17.66 -8.48 -11.22
CA GLN A 14 16.38 -7.92 -10.78
C GLN A 14 16.55 -7.28 -9.42
N VAL A 15 16.32 -5.97 -9.35
CA VAL A 15 16.52 -5.16 -8.15
C VAL A 15 15.19 -4.61 -7.66
N TYR A 16 15.00 -4.62 -6.35
CA TYR A 16 13.85 -4.07 -5.67
C TYR A 16 14.26 -2.90 -4.78
N LEU A 17 13.51 -1.80 -4.88
CA LEU A 17 13.69 -0.56 -4.14
C LEU A 17 12.53 -0.40 -3.15
N PRO A 18 12.66 -0.89 -1.90
CA PRO A 18 11.56 -0.92 -0.93
C PRO A 18 10.95 0.46 -0.65
N GLU A 19 11.76 1.50 -0.62
CA GLU A 19 11.33 2.87 -0.32
C GLU A 19 10.31 3.42 -1.32
N LYS A 20 10.38 2.98 -2.57
CA LYS A 20 9.46 3.36 -3.64
C LYS A 20 8.19 2.52 -3.68
N CYS A 21 8.18 1.38 -3.01
CA CYS A 21 7.06 0.43 -3.12
C CYS A 21 5.85 0.89 -2.30
N ILE A 22 4.68 0.81 -2.89
CA ILE A 22 3.38 1.13 -2.27
C ILE A 22 2.52 -0.12 -1.96
N GLY A 23 3.07 -1.33 -2.13
CA GLY A 23 2.35 -2.57 -1.84
C GLY A 23 1.18 -2.88 -2.78
N CYS A 24 1.17 -2.36 -3.99
CA CYS A 24 0.02 -2.48 -4.92
C CYS A 24 -0.16 -3.86 -5.56
N GLY A 25 0.84 -4.76 -5.48
CA GLY A 25 0.79 -6.12 -6.01
C GLY A 25 0.77 -6.25 -7.54
N THR A 26 0.86 -5.15 -8.30
CA THR A 26 0.81 -5.19 -9.77
C THR A 26 1.91 -6.06 -10.37
N CYS A 27 3.13 -5.99 -9.83
CA CYS A 27 4.27 -6.79 -10.28
C CYS A 27 4.06 -8.29 -10.08
N VAL A 28 3.36 -8.68 -9.00
CA VAL A 28 3.00 -10.08 -8.71
C VAL A 28 1.99 -10.58 -9.74
N GLN A 29 0.94 -9.80 -9.99
CA GLN A 29 -0.14 -10.16 -10.93
C GLN A 29 0.33 -10.25 -12.38
N ILE A 30 1.32 -9.44 -12.79
CA ILE A 30 1.80 -9.40 -14.15
C ILE A 30 2.93 -10.41 -14.43
N CYS A 31 3.55 -10.97 -13.40
CA CYS A 31 4.67 -11.89 -13.54
C CYS A 31 4.21 -13.20 -14.22
N PRO A 32 4.70 -13.53 -15.45
CA PRO A 32 4.24 -14.71 -16.19
C PRO A 32 4.73 -16.03 -15.56
N LYS A 33 5.72 -15.95 -14.67
CA LYS A 33 6.31 -17.09 -13.97
C LYS A 33 5.85 -17.20 -12.51
N GLY A 34 5.09 -16.22 -11.99
CA GLY A 34 4.63 -16.21 -10.60
C GLY A 34 5.76 -16.14 -9.56
N GLU A 35 6.93 -15.59 -9.94
CA GLU A 35 8.13 -15.55 -9.10
C GLU A 35 8.07 -14.56 -7.96
N LEU A 36 7.22 -13.54 -8.08
CA LEU A 36 7.09 -12.50 -7.06
C LEU A 36 5.90 -12.79 -6.16
N VAL A 37 6.08 -12.55 -4.87
CA VAL A 37 5.05 -12.68 -3.84
C VAL A 37 4.91 -11.34 -3.13
N ILE A 38 3.68 -10.95 -2.83
CA ILE A 38 3.45 -9.78 -2.00
C ILE A 38 3.38 -10.18 -0.54
N GLY A 39 4.07 -9.44 0.33
CA GLY A 39 4.13 -9.68 1.75
C GLY A 39 2.97 -9.06 2.54
N SER A 40 3.18 -8.95 3.83
CA SER A 40 2.20 -8.46 4.82
C SER A 40 1.95 -6.96 4.70
N VAL A 41 1.23 -6.53 3.67
CA VAL A 41 1.02 -5.11 3.31
C VAL A 41 0.51 -4.29 4.50
N GLY A 42 -0.42 -4.82 5.29
CA GLY A 42 -0.97 -4.13 6.46
C GLY A 42 0.07 -3.89 7.56
N ALA A 43 0.87 -4.88 7.90
CA ALA A 43 1.91 -4.78 8.93
C ALA A 43 3.03 -3.83 8.51
N VAL A 44 3.47 -3.89 7.24
CA VAL A 44 4.46 -2.97 6.66
C VAL A 44 3.93 -1.53 6.68
N ALA A 45 2.68 -1.31 6.27
CA ALA A 45 2.08 0.02 6.26
C ALA A 45 1.98 0.64 7.67
N ARG A 46 1.80 -0.19 8.69
CA ARG A 46 1.79 0.19 10.11
C ARG A 46 3.19 0.26 10.73
N ARG A 47 4.24 0.01 9.96
CA ARG A 47 5.66 0.05 10.39
C ARG A 47 6.01 -0.94 11.50
N LEU A 48 5.29 -2.06 11.58
CA LEU A 48 5.53 -3.12 12.56
C LEU A 48 6.49 -4.20 12.07
N ILE A 49 6.76 -4.23 10.77
CA ILE A 49 7.81 -5.00 10.13
C ILE A 49 8.50 -4.12 9.08
N ASP A 50 9.70 -4.54 8.66
CA ASP A 50 10.48 -3.81 7.65
C ASP A 50 9.71 -3.56 6.35
N LYS A 51 10.03 -2.44 5.68
CA LYS A 51 9.37 -2.00 4.44
C LYS A 51 9.77 -2.82 3.23
N ASP A 52 9.52 -4.12 3.27
CA ASP A 52 9.75 -5.04 2.16
C ASP A 52 8.45 -5.72 1.77
N PHE A 53 7.68 -5.09 0.86
CA PHE A 53 6.39 -5.62 0.39
C PHE A 53 6.56 -6.81 -0.56
N ILE A 54 7.68 -6.88 -1.28
CA ILE A 54 7.89 -7.87 -2.35
C ILE A 54 8.97 -8.85 -1.95
N GLU A 55 8.64 -10.11 -2.07
CA GLU A 55 9.55 -11.23 -1.90
C GLU A 55 9.61 -12.05 -3.19
N LYS A 56 10.67 -12.81 -3.35
CA LYS A 56 10.86 -13.69 -4.48
C LYS A 56 10.82 -15.15 -4.05
N ARG A 57 10.17 -16.00 -4.85
CA ARG A 57 10.25 -17.45 -4.69
C ARG A 57 11.67 -17.94 -5.01
N LYS A 58 12.13 -18.95 -4.30
CA LYS A 58 13.49 -19.54 -4.49
C LYS A 58 13.56 -20.48 -5.73
N SER A 59 12.62 -20.42 -6.65
CA SER A 59 12.55 -21.33 -7.81
C SER A 59 13.55 -21.01 -8.93
N GLY A 60 14.08 -19.77 -8.97
CA GLY A 60 15.02 -19.32 -10.01
C GLY A 60 14.44 -19.27 -11.43
N ALA A 61 13.11 -19.28 -11.58
CA ALA A 61 12.46 -19.32 -12.90
C ALA A 61 12.25 -17.92 -13.53
N CYS A 62 12.82 -16.85 -12.93
CA CYS A 62 12.75 -15.52 -13.51
C CYS A 62 13.44 -15.48 -14.89
N VAL A 63 12.73 -14.96 -15.90
CA VAL A 63 13.22 -14.85 -17.28
C VAL A 63 13.70 -13.44 -17.63
N PHE A 64 13.79 -12.54 -16.65
CA PHE A 64 14.22 -11.15 -16.82
C PHE A 64 13.46 -10.39 -17.93
N CYS A 65 12.16 -10.65 -18.08
CA CYS A 65 11.32 -10.01 -19.12
C CYS A 65 10.96 -8.54 -18.83
N ALA A 66 11.36 -8.01 -17.68
CA ALA A 66 11.13 -6.65 -17.22
C ALA A 66 9.65 -6.21 -17.09
N LEU A 67 8.65 -7.09 -17.30
CA LEU A 67 7.22 -6.72 -17.17
C LEU A 67 6.87 -6.17 -15.77
N CYS A 68 7.44 -6.75 -14.71
CA CYS A 68 7.24 -6.29 -13.34
C CYS A 68 7.78 -4.87 -13.10
N ALA A 69 8.94 -4.54 -13.70
CA ALA A 69 9.53 -3.21 -13.63
C ALA A 69 8.70 -2.19 -14.42
N ARG A 70 8.28 -2.56 -15.63
CA ARG A 70 7.49 -1.69 -16.53
C ARG A 70 6.08 -1.41 -16.00
N ALA A 71 5.46 -2.38 -15.34
CA ALA A 71 4.13 -2.23 -14.74
C ALA A 71 4.16 -1.56 -13.36
N CYS A 72 5.33 -1.30 -12.80
CA CYS A 72 5.47 -0.68 -11.50
C CYS A 72 5.19 0.84 -11.58
N PRO A 73 4.13 1.36 -10.91
CA PRO A 73 3.76 2.77 -11.02
C PRO A 73 4.74 3.73 -10.35
N THR A 74 5.58 3.20 -9.46
CA THR A 74 6.54 4.00 -8.68
C THR A 74 8.00 3.67 -8.99
N GLY A 75 8.24 2.80 -9.98
CA GLY A 75 9.61 2.38 -10.32
C GLY A 75 10.34 1.64 -9.20
N ALA A 76 9.59 0.94 -8.33
CA ALA A 76 10.17 0.17 -7.23
C ALA A 76 10.86 -1.13 -7.66
N LEU A 77 10.72 -1.55 -8.89
CA LEU A 77 11.39 -2.72 -9.48
C LEU A 77 12.19 -2.30 -10.70
N GLU A 78 13.40 -2.79 -10.82
CA GLU A 78 14.30 -2.57 -11.94
C GLU A 78 14.84 -3.90 -12.46
N VAL A 79 15.05 -4.00 -13.76
CA VAL A 79 15.87 -5.04 -14.37
C VAL A 79 17.11 -4.35 -14.93
N ARG A 80 18.30 -4.75 -14.48
CA ARG A 80 19.57 -4.18 -14.86
C ARG A 80 20.34 -5.17 -15.74
N LYS A 81 21.06 -4.65 -16.74
CA LYS A 81 22.00 -5.42 -17.54
C LYS A 81 23.39 -4.82 -17.41
N ALA A 82 24.38 -5.64 -17.07
CA ALA A 82 25.76 -5.20 -16.80
C ALA A 82 25.82 -4.01 -15.80
N GLY A 83 25.00 -4.07 -14.74
CA GLY A 83 24.94 -3.03 -13.70
C GLY A 83 24.17 -1.77 -14.06
N THR A 84 23.77 -1.62 -15.33
CA THR A 84 22.99 -0.47 -15.81
C THR A 84 21.51 -0.87 -15.87
N ALA A 85 20.62 -0.06 -15.27
CA ALA A 85 19.19 -0.25 -15.46
C ALA A 85 18.90 -0.22 -16.95
N GLU A 86 18.23 -1.25 -17.49
CA GLU A 86 17.67 -1.17 -18.84
C GLU A 86 16.57 -0.10 -18.81
N LYS A 87 17.01 1.16 -18.82
CA LYS A 87 16.16 2.33 -19.04
C LYS A 87 15.87 2.39 -20.54
N ASP A 88 14.88 1.65 -20.94
CA ASP A 88 14.10 2.03 -22.09
C ASP A 88 13.20 3.19 -21.63
N ASP A 89 13.16 4.31 -22.35
CA ASP A 89 12.40 5.53 -22.02
C ASP A 89 10.87 5.33 -21.92
N SER A 90 10.43 4.11 -21.96
CA SER A 90 9.03 3.64 -21.99
C SER A 90 8.49 3.09 -20.68
N TYR A 91 9.03 3.51 -19.50
CA TYR A 91 8.43 3.15 -18.21
C TYR A 91 7.09 3.85 -18.01
N LEU A 92 6.13 3.16 -17.40
CA LEU A 92 4.85 3.74 -16.96
C LEU A 92 5.04 5.03 -16.15
N SER A 93 6.09 5.10 -15.33
CA SER A 93 6.47 6.27 -14.55
C SER A 93 6.87 7.47 -15.41
N VAL A 94 7.39 7.26 -16.61
CA VAL A 94 7.74 8.36 -17.54
C VAL A 94 6.50 8.92 -18.24
N ALA A 95 5.51 8.08 -18.54
CA ALA A 95 4.23 8.51 -19.11
C ALA A 95 3.30 9.21 -18.10
N LEU A 96 3.58 9.07 -16.80
CA LEU A 96 2.77 9.62 -15.70
C LEU A 96 3.44 10.85 -15.10
N GLN A 97 3.67 11.88 -15.90
CA GLN A 97 4.26 13.11 -15.40
C GLN A 97 3.23 13.98 -14.70
N THR A 98 3.52 14.35 -13.46
CA THR A 98 2.87 15.47 -12.80
C THR A 98 3.63 16.72 -13.21
N THR A 99 2.95 17.66 -13.85
CA THR A 99 3.60 18.85 -14.41
C THR A 99 3.09 20.09 -13.67
N ILE A 100 4.02 20.97 -13.28
CA ILE A 100 3.70 22.30 -12.77
C ILE A 100 3.97 23.31 -13.87
N VAL A 101 2.94 24.10 -14.22
CA VAL A 101 3.08 25.21 -15.13
C VAL A 101 3.47 26.43 -14.31
N ASN A 102 4.77 26.70 -14.19
CA ASN A 102 5.33 27.74 -13.31
C ASN A 102 4.75 29.14 -13.55
N GLU A 103 4.46 29.49 -14.79
CA GLU A 103 3.89 30.80 -15.16
C GLU A 103 2.51 31.03 -14.54
N MET A 104 1.73 29.96 -14.30
CA MET A 104 0.43 30.00 -13.65
C MET A 104 0.56 29.80 -12.14
N CYS A 105 1.69 29.32 -11.66
CA CYS A 105 1.90 28.98 -10.26
C CYS A 105 2.10 30.27 -9.42
N VAL A 106 1.24 30.44 -8.43
CA VAL A 106 1.30 31.55 -7.48
C VAL A 106 2.05 31.19 -6.18
N HIS A 107 2.72 30.04 -6.14
CA HIS A 107 3.52 29.55 -5.02
C HIS A 107 2.84 29.64 -3.65
N CYS A 108 1.49 29.44 -3.59
CA CYS A 108 0.71 29.59 -2.36
C CYS A 108 1.03 28.55 -1.27
N GLY A 109 1.51 27.36 -1.66
CA GLY A 109 1.89 26.29 -0.73
C GLY A 109 0.80 25.26 -0.45
N LEU A 110 -0.45 25.45 -0.88
CA LEU A 110 -1.54 24.49 -0.62
C LEU A 110 -1.25 23.07 -1.09
N CYS A 111 -0.54 22.93 -2.22
CA CYS A 111 -0.13 21.62 -2.74
C CYS A 111 0.86 20.88 -1.83
N VAL A 112 1.69 21.61 -1.08
CA VAL A 112 2.64 21.04 -0.10
C VAL A 112 1.87 20.44 1.07
N GLU A 113 0.92 21.20 1.63
CA GLU A 113 0.14 20.81 2.81
C GLU A 113 -0.75 19.57 2.56
N VAL A 114 -1.29 19.43 1.37
CA VAL A 114 -2.21 18.31 1.05
C VAL A 114 -1.50 17.07 0.53
N CYS A 115 -0.20 17.14 0.26
CA CYS A 115 0.52 16.02 -0.34
C CYS A 115 0.69 14.86 0.64
N PRO A 116 0.03 13.68 0.44
CA PRO A 116 0.13 12.56 1.38
C PRO A 116 1.53 11.93 1.41
N GLN A 117 2.36 12.19 0.40
CA GLN A 117 3.73 11.68 0.29
C GLN A 117 4.80 12.71 0.68
N GLY A 118 4.39 13.95 0.97
CA GLY A 118 5.35 15.03 1.27
C GLY A 118 6.38 15.30 0.17
N CYS A 119 6.03 14.98 -1.08
CA CYS A 119 6.97 15.03 -2.22
C CYS A 119 6.98 16.37 -2.95
N ILE A 120 6.38 17.42 -2.39
CA ILE A 120 6.32 18.75 -3.00
C ILE A 120 7.06 19.76 -2.11
N GLU A 121 7.94 20.56 -2.71
CA GLU A 121 8.71 21.57 -2.03
C GLU A 121 8.64 22.89 -2.79
N ILE A 122 8.63 24.02 -2.08
CA ILE A 122 8.74 25.35 -2.67
C ILE A 122 10.06 25.97 -2.21
N LYS A 123 10.96 26.23 -3.15
CA LYS A 123 12.25 26.89 -2.94
C LYS A 123 12.20 28.37 -3.31
N ASP A 124 13.06 29.15 -2.69
CA ASP A 124 13.28 30.57 -3.00
C ASP A 124 11.99 31.40 -2.97
N ARG A 125 11.05 31.07 -2.08
CA ARG A 125 9.78 31.77 -1.95
C ARG A 125 9.99 33.19 -1.41
N ARG A 126 9.61 34.19 -2.20
CA ARG A 126 9.73 35.61 -1.83
C ARG A 126 8.45 36.35 -2.20
N LEU A 127 8.09 37.33 -1.37
CA LEU A 127 7.06 38.32 -1.68
C LEU A 127 7.67 39.40 -2.57
N GLY A 128 6.94 39.93 -3.54
CA GLY A 128 7.44 40.98 -4.44
C GLY A 128 7.86 42.23 -3.66
N GLU A 129 9.03 42.78 -3.96
CA GLU A 129 9.58 43.96 -3.31
C GLU A 129 8.89 45.27 -3.76
N ASP A 130 8.09 45.20 -4.82
CA ASP A 130 7.35 46.30 -5.46
C ASP A 130 6.00 46.63 -4.82
N GLY A 131 5.71 46.03 -3.65
CA GLY A 131 4.40 46.14 -2.99
C GLY A 131 3.30 45.33 -3.64
N SER A 132 3.61 44.55 -4.67
CA SER A 132 2.70 43.60 -5.27
C SER A 132 2.60 42.37 -4.38
N LEU A 133 1.38 41.80 -4.27
CA LEU A 133 1.14 40.51 -3.57
C LEU A 133 1.59 39.31 -4.41
N LYS A 134 2.42 39.52 -5.44
CA LYS A 134 2.98 38.42 -6.24
C LYS A 134 4.05 37.67 -5.45
N MET A 135 3.84 36.42 -5.25
CA MET A 135 4.85 35.51 -4.74
C MET A 135 5.67 34.94 -5.89
N SER A 136 6.98 34.96 -5.78
CA SER A 136 7.90 34.26 -6.65
C SER A 136 8.47 33.04 -5.94
N GLY A 137 8.96 32.05 -6.70
CA GLY A 137 9.55 30.84 -6.15
C GLY A 137 9.69 29.75 -7.20
N ARG A 138 10.11 28.56 -6.75
CA ARG A 138 10.17 27.36 -7.57
C ARG A 138 9.47 26.22 -6.84
N THR A 139 8.38 25.73 -7.42
CA THR A 139 7.67 24.56 -6.90
C THR A 139 8.22 23.30 -7.55
N LEU A 140 8.76 22.39 -6.74
CA LEU A 140 9.42 21.17 -7.18
C LEU A 140 8.61 19.96 -6.70
N ILE A 141 8.52 18.93 -7.54
CA ILE A 141 7.90 17.64 -7.20
C ILE A 141 8.96 16.55 -7.33
N ASP A 142 9.19 15.80 -6.25
CA ASP A 142 9.94 14.55 -6.33
C ASP A 142 9.08 13.47 -6.95
N LEU A 143 9.25 13.20 -8.23
CA LEU A 143 8.53 12.19 -8.98
C LEU A 143 8.83 10.74 -8.52
N ASN A 144 9.94 10.52 -7.80
CA ASN A 144 10.25 9.20 -7.24
C ASN A 144 9.37 8.86 -6.03
N ALA A 145 8.88 9.87 -5.31
CA ALA A 145 7.98 9.71 -4.18
C ALA A 145 6.51 9.97 -4.55
N CYS A 146 6.25 10.64 -5.68
CA CYS A 146 4.90 10.98 -6.12
C CYS A 146 4.10 9.73 -6.53
N VAL A 147 2.89 9.58 -6.00
CA VAL A 147 1.95 8.50 -6.36
C VAL A 147 0.85 8.94 -7.33
N HIS A 148 0.93 10.14 -7.86
CA HIS A 148 0.02 10.73 -8.85
C HIS A 148 -1.46 10.69 -8.43
N CYS A 149 -1.74 10.99 -7.15
CA CYS A 149 -3.10 10.93 -6.58
C CYS A 149 -4.01 12.13 -6.97
N GLY A 150 -3.40 13.27 -7.34
CA GLY A 150 -4.14 14.44 -7.80
C GLY A 150 -4.57 15.43 -6.71
N TRP A 151 -4.26 15.20 -5.42
CA TRP A 151 -4.59 16.14 -4.36
C TRP A 151 -4.08 17.56 -4.61
N CYS A 152 -2.83 17.68 -5.06
CA CYS A 152 -2.20 18.97 -5.36
C CYS A 152 -2.93 19.74 -6.48
N ALA A 153 -3.42 19.03 -7.49
CA ALA A 153 -4.20 19.65 -8.58
C ALA A 153 -5.59 20.09 -8.11
N ALA A 154 -6.24 19.28 -7.25
CA ALA A 154 -7.58 19.57 -6.72
C ALA A 154 -7.63 20.85 -5.87
N VAL A 155 -6.53 21.20 -5.18
CA VAL A 155 -6.44 22.41 -4.33
C VAL A 155 -5.75 23.58 -5.01
N CYS A 156 -5.22 23.42 -6.23
CA CYS A 156 -4.48 24.47 -6.92
C CYS A 156 -5.44 25.58 -7.41
N PRO A 157 -5.37 26.80 -6.84
CA PRO A 157 -6.31 27.87 -7.18
C PRO A 157 -6.09 28.43 -8.60
N SER A 158 -4.87 28.27 -9.14
CA SER A 158 -4.50 28.75 -10.47
C SER A 158 -4.56 27.68 -11.56
N GLY A 159 -4.87 26.41 -11.20
CA GLY A 159 -4.83 25.29 -12.14
C GLY A 159 -3.44 24.97 -12.70
N ALA A 160 -2.37 25.39 -12.01
CA ALA A 160 -1.00 25.24 -12.49
C ALA A 160 -0.47 23.80 -12.44
N ILE A 161 -1.22 22.85 -11.89
CA ILE A 161 -0.78 21.46 -11.74
C ILE A 161 -1.67 20.54 -12.57
N SER A 162 -1.04 19.80 -13.47
CA SER A 162 -1.67 18.70 -14.20
C SER A 162 -1.07 17.36 -13.77
N PHE A 163 -1.84 16.29 -13.83
CA PHE A 163 -1.42 14.94 -13.47
C PHE A 163 -2.21 13.88 -14.22
N GLN A 164 -1.66 12.68 -14.26
CA GLN A 164 -2.33 11.49 -14.77
C GLN A 164 -2.25 10.37 -13.73
N LYS A 165 -3.37 9.72 -13.44
CA LYS A 165 -3.40 8.56 -12.52
C LYS A 165 -2.72 7.34 -13.14
N PRO A 166 -2.00 6.52 -12.34
CA PRO A 166 -1.29 5.34 -12.83
C PRO A 166 -2.24 4.21 -13.30
N PHE A 167 -3.45 4.18 -12.77
CA PHE A 167 -4.44 3.17 -13.11
C PHE A 167 -5.82 3.79 -13.32
N ALA A 168 -6.56 3.27 -14.28
CA ALA A 168 -8.01 3.36 -14.29
C ALA A 168 -8.58 2.15 -13.54
N GLY A 169 -9.74 2.30 -12.89
CA GLY A 169 -10.30 1.17 -12.16
C GLY A 169 -11.59 1.47 -11.40
N GLU A 170 -11.99 0.50 -10.60
CA GLU A 170 -13.15 0.54 -9.75
C GLU A 170 -12.77 0.02 -8.36
N PHE A 171 -13.32 0.66 -7.35
CA PHE A 171 -13.20 0.27 -5.94
C PHE A 171 -14.58 -0.13 -5.43
N SER A 172 -14.64 -1.24 -4.70
CA SER A 172 -15.83 -1.65 -3.96
C SER A 172 -15.45 -2.16 -2.57
N ARG A 173 -16.36 -2.01 -1.62
CA ARG A 173 -16.25 -2.54 -0.27
C ARG A 173 -17.57 -3.20 0.12
N ASP A 174 -17.49 -4.40 0.69
CA ASP A 174 -18.61 -5.07 1.31
C ASP A 174 -18.66 -4.68 2.80
N ASP A 175 -19.68 -3.91 3.17
CA ASP A 175 -19.87 -3.43 4.53
C ASP A 175 -20.32 -4.52 5.51
N ASN A 176 -20.90 -5.62 5.02
CA ASN A 176 -21.26 -6.76 5.86
C ASN A 176 -20.02 -7.54 6.30
N VAL A 177 -19.00 -7.60 5.44
CA VAL A 177 -17.72 -8.28 5.72
C VAL A 177 -16.74 -7.37 6.47
N CYS A 178 -16.81 -6.06 6.23
CA CYS A 178 -15.88 -5.07 6.79
C CYS A 178 -16.01 -5.00 8.32
N GLN A 179 -14.89 -5.18 9.04
CA GLN A 179 -14.79 -5.11 10.50
C GLN A 179 -14.21 -3.78 11.01
N ALA A 180 -14.18 -2.73 10.21
CA ALA A 180 -13.70 -1.40 10.57
C ALA A 180 -12.28 -1.35 11.21
N CYS A 181 -11.42 -2.33 10.94
CA CYS A 181 -10.06 -2.45 11.52
C CYS A 181 -9.08 -1.37 11.06
N ARG A 182 -9.45 -0.52 10.10
CA ARG A 182 -8.71 0.63 9.58
C ARG A 182 -7.37 0.32 8.89
N THR A 183 -7.01 -0.95 8.70
CA THR A 183 -5.75 -1.31 8.02
C THR A 183 -5.66 -0.70 6.63
N CYS A 184 -6.76 -0.68 5.88
CA CYS A 184 -6.82 -0.07 4.55
C CYS A 184 -6.58 1.45 4.55
N VAL A 185 -6.95 2.15 5.63
CA VAL A 185 -6.69 3.59 5.80
C VAL A 185 -5.18 3.83 5.96
N HIS A 186 -4.53 3.08 6.85
CA HIS A 186 -3.06 3.18 7.04
C HIS A 186 -2.27 2.78 5.79
N THR A 187 -2.83 1.89 4.98
CA THR A 187 -2.16 1.36 3.77
C THR A 187 -2.29 2.30 2.57
N CYS A 188 -3.29 3.18 2.54
CA CYS A 188 -3.59 3.97 1.35
C CYS A 188 -2.50 5.03 1.07
N PRO A 189 -1.70 4.89 -0.01
CA PRO A 189 -0.62 5.84 -0.30
C PRO A 189 -1.15 7.21 -0.75
N ALA A 190 -2.42 7.27 -1.17
CA ALA A 190 -3.07 8.47 -1.67
C ALA A 190 -4.01 9.13 -0.64
N ASN A 191 -4.06 8.62 0.61
CA ASN A 191 -5.06 9.04 1.62
C ASN A 191 -6.50 9.13 1.08
N ALA A 192 -6.84 8.23 0.13
CA ALA A 192 -8.16 8.15 -0.45
C ALA A 192 -9.16 7.39 0.44
N LEU A 193 -8.68 6.66 1.44
CA LEU A 193 -9.47 5.99 2.46
C LEU A 193 -9.24 6.69 3.79
N PHE A 194 -10.33 7.02 4.49
CA PHE A 194 -10.25 7.77 5.75
C PHE A 194 -11.44 7.43 6.64
N ASN A 195 -11.34 7.80 7.91
CA ASN A 195 -12.46 7.76 8.84
C ASN A 195 -13.03 9.16 8.94
N LYS A 196 -14.33 9.30 8.70
CA LYS A 196 -15.02 10.54 8.97
C LYS A 196 -15.08 10.74 10.49
N GLU A 197 -14.81 11.94 10.95
CA GLU A 197 -15.09 12.32 12.33
C GLU A 197 -16.59 12.30 12.57
N TRP A 198 -17.02 11.87 13.74
CA TRP A 198 -18.44 11.75 14.07
C TRP A 198 -18.75 12.50 15.38
N GLY A 199 -19.96 13.04 15.44
CA GLY A 199 -20.55 13.59 16.65
C GLY A 199 -21.33 12.53 17.46
N PRO A 200 -21.73 12.85 18.69
CA PRO A 200 -22.55 11.98 19.53
C PRO A 200 -23.85 11.57 18.81
N GLY A 201 -24.11 10.26 18.71
CA GLY A 201 -25.30 9.71 18.06
C GLY A 201 -25.28 9.69 16.52
N GLU A 202 -24.21 10.13 15.88
CA GLU A 202 -24.07 10.08 14.42
C GLU A 202 -23.65 8.68 13.95
N ILE A 203 -24.37 8.12 12.99
CA ILE A 203 -23.99 6.88 12.31
C ILE A 203 -23.13 7.26 11.10
N VAL A 204 -21.88 6.79 11.10
CA VAL A 204 -20.94 7.05 10.01
C VAL A 204 -20.52 5.75 9.32
N GLU A 205 -20.03 5.88 8.08
CA GLU A 205 -19.45 4.76 7.36
C GLU A 205 -18.24 4.17 8.10
N LYS A 206 -18.08 2.85 8.09
CA LYS A 206 -16.95 2.16 8.68
C LYS A 206 -15.59 2.67 8.16
N VAL A 207 -15.53 2.98 6.87
CA VAL A 207 -14.40 3.62 6.19
C VAL A 207 -14.95 4.41 5.01
N SER A 208 -14.63 5.69 4.92
CA SER A 208 -15.05 6.54 3.80
C SER A 208 -14.04 6.46 2.65
N HIS A 209 -14.53 6.58 1.41
CA HIS A 209 -13.71 6.51 0.19
C HIS A 209 -13.85 7.76 -0.66
N ARG A 210 -12.70 8.39 -0.97
CA ARG A 210 -12.62 9.54 -1.88
C ARG A 210 -12.16 9.08 -3.26
N LYS A 211 -13.12 8.95 -4.17
CA LYS A 211 -12.92 8.47 -5.54
C LYS A 211 -11.91 9.30 -6.33
N ASP A 212 -11.95 10.63 -6.15
CA ASP A 212 -11.08 11.55 -6.90
C ASP A 212 -9.61 11.43 -6.53
N ALA A 213 -9.28 11.06 -5.29
CA ALA A 213 -7.92 10.81 -4.84
C ALA A 213 -7.46 9.36 -5.04
N CYS A 214 -8.39 8.43 -5.27
CA CYS A 214 -8.06 7.02 -5.44
C CYS A 214 -7.28 6.79 -6.74
N ILE A 215 -6.12 6.15 -6.63
CA ILE A 215 -5.29 5.75 -7.77
C ILE A 215 -5.51 4.30 -8.20
N TYR A 216 -6.50 3.61 -7.62
CA TYR A 216 -6.87 2.22 -7.89
C TYR A 216 -5.70 1.23 -7.82
N CYS A 217 -4.70 1.49 -6.97
CA CYS A 217 -3.51 0.63 -6.88
C CYS A 217 -3.79 -0.76 -6.32
N GLY A 218 -4.82 -0.92 -5.45
CA GLY A 218 -5.19 -2.20 -4.84
C GLY A 218 -4.44 -2.53 -3.53
N ALA A 219 -3.56 -1.66 -3.01
CA ALA A 219 -2.85 -1.92 -1.76
C ALA A 219 -3.79 -2.15 -0.57
N CYS A 220 -4.92 -1.42 -0.51
CA CYS A 220 -5.95 -1.60 0.51
C CYS A 220 -6.64 -2.98 0.44
N ALA A 221 -6.85 -3.52 -0.76
CA ALA A 221 -7.39 -4.87 -0.95
C ALA A 221 -6.38 -5.93 -0.49
N GLN A 222 -5.09 -5.75 -0.80
CA GLN A 222 -4.02 -6.64 -0.34
C GLN A 222 -3.87 -6.63 1.20
N ALA A 223 -4.15 -5.49 1.84
CA ALA A 223 -4.04 -5.33 3.28
C ALA A 223 -5.29 -5.77 4.06
N CYS A 224 -6.43 -5.99 3.39
CA CYS A 224 -7.69 -6.28 4.05
C CYS A 224 -7.72 -7.72 4.59
N PRO A 225 -7.71 -7.94 5.92
CA PRO A 225 -7.61 -9.28 6.51
C PRO A 225 -8.86 -10.14 6.31
N VAL A 226 -10.00 -9.53 6.05
CA VAL A 226 -11.29 -10.21 5.82
C VAL A 226 -11.78 -10.09 4.37
N ARG A 227 -10.93 -9.59 3.45
CA ARG A 227 -11.24 -9.44 2.01
C ARG A 227 -12.50 -8.63 1.69
N ALA A 228 -12.86 -7.69 2.55
CA ALA A 228 -14.01 -6.81 2.34
C ALA A 228 -13.82 -5.80 1.19
N ILE A 229 -12.60 -5.62 0.67
CA ILE A 229 -12.29 -4.64 -0.37
C ILE A 229 -11.89 -5.35 -1.65
N SER A 230 -12.46 -4.90 -2.75
CA SER A 230 -12.09 -5.28 -4.12
C SER A 230 -11.71 -4.06 -4.94
N VAL A 231 -10.62 -4.15 -5.69
CA VAL A 231 -10.15 -3.12 -6.62
C VAL A 231 -9.87 -3.75 -7.97
N ARG A 232 -10.68 -3.45 -8.97
CA ARG A 232 -10.38 -3.79 -10.36
C ARG A 232 -9.61 -2.66 -10.99
N LYS A 233 -8.50 -2.96 -11.66
CA LYS A 233 -7.64 -1.97 -12.30
C LYS A 233 -7.22 -2.36 -13.70
N ILE A 234 -6.97 -1.35 -14.53
CA ILE A 234 -6.39 -1.49 -15.86
C ILE A 234 -4.98 -0.92 -15.79
N ALA A 235 -3.98 -1.77 -15.99
CA ALA A 235 -2.59 -1.35 -16.13
C ALA A 235 -2.25 -1.18 -17.61
N ILE A 236 -1.69 -0.03 -17.95
CA ILE A 236 -1.16 0.25 -19.29
C ILE A 236 0.30 -0.19 -19.29
N ILE A 237 0.64 -1.14 -20.16
CA ILE A 237 2.02 -1.59 -20.37
C ILE A 237 2.54 -0.83 -21.59
N PRO A 238 3.56 0.01 -21.44
CA PRO A 238 4.10 0.79 -22.54
C PRO A 238 4.72 -0.07 -23.61
N GLU A 239 4.95 0.52 -24.78
CA GLU A 239 5.54 -0.14 -25.94
C GLU A 239 6.92 -0.73 -25.60
N MET A 240 7.15 -1.97 -26.03
CA MET A 240 8.42 -2.70 -25.88
C MET A 240 8.96 -2.98 -27.26
N LYS A 241 10.29 -3.14 -27.40
CA LYS A 241 10.91 -3.56 -28.68
C LYS A 241 10.14 -4.75 -29.29
N GLY A 242 9.48 -4.51 -30.42
CA GLY A 242 8.71 -5.50 -31.16
C GLY A 242 7.30 -5.81 -30.62
N LYS A 243 6.81 -5.07 -29.60
CA LYS A 243 5.44 -5.22 -29.08
C LYS A 243 4.83 -3.85 -28.83
N LYS A 244 3.65 -3.61 -29.37
CA LYS A 244 2.87 -2.39 -29.12
C LYS A 244 2.46 -2.28 -27.66
N ALA A 245 2.22 -1.06 -27.19
CA ALA A 245 1.60 -0.82 -25.90
C ALA A 245 0.29 -1.61 -25.78
N PHE A 246 0.03 -2.19 -24.62
CA PHE A 246 -1.20 -2.95 -24.40
C PHE A 246 -1.77 -2.66 -23.01
N GLU A 247 -3.07 -2.74 -22.93
CA GLU A 247 -3.79 -2.67 -21.66
C GLU A 247 -3.95 -4.08 -21.08
N LYS A 248 -3.66 -4.22 -19.79
CA LYS A 248 -3.94 -5.44 -19.06
C LYS A 248 -4.93 -5.16 -17.95
N LYS A 249 -6.10 -5.79 -18.03
CA LYS A 249 -7.05 -5.84 -16.94
C LYS A 249 -6.47 -6.74 -15.84
N LEU A 250 -6.32 -6.19 -14.66
CA LEU A 250 -5.90 -6.88 -13.47
C LEU A 250 -7.10 -6.97 -12.54
N SER A 251 -7.58 -8.17 -12.31
CA SER A 251 -8.67 -8.43 -11.37
C SER A 251 -8.11 -8.73 -9.99
N ASP A 252 -8.80 -8.27 -8.98
CA ASP A 252 -8.52 -8.56 -7.59
C ASP A 252 -9.05 -9.91 -7.13
N PRO A 253 -8.46 -10.29 -6.02
CA PRO A 253 -7.13 -9.92 -5.57
C PRO A 253 -6.09 -10.83 -6.21
N ALA A 254 -4.83 -10.36 -6.28
CA ALA A 254 -3.72 -11.30 -6.35
C ALA A 254 -4.02 -12.45 -5.37
N PRO A 255 -3.68 -13.70 -5.70
CA PRO A 255 -3.89 -14.79 -4.76
C PRO A 255 -3.40 -14.35 -3.40
N TRP A 256 -4.24 -14.54 -2.39
CA TRP A 256 -4.01 -14.12 -1.00
C TRP A 256 -2.53 -14.33 -0.66
N PRO A 257 -1.85 -13.36 -0.07
CA PRO A 257 -0.43 -13.50 0.18
C PRO A 257 -0.20 -14.79 0.91
N THR A 258 0.65 -15.62 0.38
CA THR A 258 1.20 -16.75 1.13
C THR A 258 1.69 -16.14 2.43
N LEU A 259 1.35 -16.71 3.57
CA LEU A 259 1.69 -16.18 4.89
C LEU A 259 3.18 -15.79 4.92
N THR A 260 3.43 -14.49 4.82
CA THR A 260 4.77 -13.92 4.82
C THR A 260 5.18 -13.46 6.20
N SER A 261 4.29 -13.55 7.19
CA SER A 261 4.60 -13.27 8.59
C SER A 261 3.87 -14.22 9.53
N LEU A 262 4.50 -14.47 10.68
CA LEU A 262 3.98 -15.23 11.80
C LEU A 262 3.64 -14.27 12.92
N LEU A 263 2.47 -14.45 13.51
CA LEU A 263 2.09 -13.76 14.73
C LEU A 263 2.70 -14.49 15.93
N LYS A 264 3.33 -13.74 16.82
CA LYS A 264 3.99 -14.22 18.02
C LYS A 264 3.49 -13.51 19.26
N THR A 265 3.63 -14.17 20.40
CA THR A 265 3.25 -13.64 21.72
C THR A 265 4.37 -13.91 22.70
N ASP A 266 4.72 -12.90 23.49
CA ASP A 266 5.49 -13.05 24.72
C ASP A 266 4.49 -13.38 25.84
N GLU A 267 4.54 -14.62 26.33
CA GLU A 267 3.63 -15.12 27.36
C GLU A 267 3.89 -14.49 28.72
N ASP A 268 5.14 -14.13 29.01
CA ASP A 268 5.54 -13.52 30.28
C ASP A 268 5.11 -12.04 30.35
N ALA A 269 5.16 -11.33 29.23
CA ALA A 269 4.69 -9.96 29.12
C ALA A 269 3.17 -9.82 28.94
N CYS A 270 2.49 -10.90 28.53
CA CYS A 270 1.06 -10.87 28.21
C CYS A 270 0.20 -10.71 29.45
N LEU A 271 -0.65 -9.67 29.47
CA LEU A 271 -1.58 -9.40 30.57
C LEU A 271 -2.87 -10.23 30.52
N GLY A 272 -3.09 -11.05 29.53
CA GLY A 272 -4.33 -11.82 29.35
C GLY A 272 -5.60 -10.96 29.15
N CYS A 273 -5.45 -9.68 28.80
CA CYS A 273 -6.56 -8.71 28.76
C CYS A 273 -7.58 -8.95 27.64
N GLY A 274 -7.27 -9.79 26.64
CA GLY A 274 -8.16 -10.12 25.53
C GLY A 274 -8.34 -9.06 24.44
N ASN A 275 -7.75 -7.87 24.57
CA ASN A 275 -7.91 -6.78 23.59
C ASN A 275 -7.55 -7.21 22.16
N CYS A 276 -6.46 -7.98 22.00
CA CYS A 276 -6.02 -8.51 20.70
C CYS A 276 -7.03 -9.50 20.09
N VAL A 277 -7.72 -10.28 20.91
CA VAL A 277 -8.74 -11.26 20.49
C VAL A 277 -9.96 -10.51 19.95
N ILE A 278 -10.48 -9.55 20.72
CA ILE A 278 -11.66 -8.75 20.36
C ILE A 278 -11.38 -7.86 19.14
N ALA A 279 -10.20 -7.23 19.08
CA ALA A 279 -9.84 -6.34 17.99
C ALA A 279 -9.43 -7.08 16.70
N CYS A 280 -9.26 -8.39 16.75
CA CYS A 280 -8.91 -9.18 15.58
C CYS A 280 -10.08 -9.19 14.56
N PRO A 281 -9.90 -8.63 13.36
CA PRO A 281 -10.97 -8.57 12.38
C PRO A 281 -11.36 -9.96 11.84
N VAL A 282 -10.45 -10.93 11.90
CA VAL A 282 -10.76 -12.32 11.50
C VAL A 282 -11.64 -12.97 12.55
N ASN A 283 -11.31 -12.83 13.84
CA ASN A 283 -12.17 -13.32 14.91
C ASN A 283 -13.56 -12.66 14.88
N ALA A 284 -13.61 -11.34 14.75
CA ALA A 284 -14.86 -10.58 14.71
C ALA A 284 -15.74 -10.92 13.49
N PHE A 285 -15.13 -11.36 12.39
CA PHE A 285 -15.86 -11.83 11.22
C PHE A 285 -16.41 -13.24 11.42
N SER A 286 -15.63 -14.13 12.05
CA SER A 286 -16.05 -15.53 12.32
C SER A 286 -17.12 -15.59 13.41
N ASP A 287 -16.95 -14.82 14.49
CA ASP A 287 -17.94 -14.71 15.56
C ASP A 287 -18.05 -13.28 16.10
N PRO A 288 -19.07 -12.52 15.68
CA PRO A 288 -19.29 -11.17 16.18
C PRO A 288 -19.59 -11.08 17.69
N TYR A 289 -19.97 -12.19 18.32
CA TYR A 289 -20.26 -12.24 19.76
C TYR A 289 -19.00 -12.42 20.61
N LEU A 290 -17.86 -12.81 20.06
CA LEU A 290 -16.58 -12.80 20.76
C LEU A 290 -16.30 -11.45 21.43
N ALA A 291 -16.68 -10.35 20.78
CA ALA A 291 -16.57 -9.00 21.32
C ALA A 291 -17.44 -8.76 22.57
N ALA A 292 -18.49 -9.55 22.77
CA ALA A 292 -19.38 -9.46 23.94
C ALA A 292 -18.96 -10.39 25.09
N GLY A 293 -17.80 -11.03 24.99
CA GLY A 293 -17.32 -12.00 26.00
C GLY A 293 -18.01 -13.35 25.92
N HIS A 294 -18.59 -13.68 24.78
CA HIS A 294 -19.25 -14.97 24.56
C HIS A 294 -18.18 -16.05 24.43
N LEU A 295 -18.15 -16.98 25.37
CA LEU A 295 -17.16 -18.06 25.44
C LEU A 295 -17.76 -19.42 24.99
N ASN A 296 -18.76 -19.42 24.12
CA ASN A 296 -19.32 -20.64 23.61
C ASN A 296 -18.32 -21.37 22.70
N GLU A 297 -18.47 -22.71 22.70
CA GLU A 297 -17.75 -23.57 21.76
C GLU A 297 -18.02 -23.10 20.34
N LEU A 298 -16.97 -22.53 19.68
CA LEU A 298 -17.03 -22.09 18.31
C LEU A 298 -16.89 -23.32 17.41
N ASP A 299 -17.79 -23.48 16.44
CA ASP A 299 -17.67 -24.51 15.39
C ASP A 299 -16.39 -24.30 14.57
N ASP A 300 -16.00 -23.03 14.35
CA ASP A 300 -14.75 -22.65 13.72
C ASP A 300 -13.74 -22.12 14.76
N LYS A 301 -12.55 -22.71 14.80
CA LYS A 301 -11.47 -22.25 15.68
C LYS A 301 -11.11 -20.81 15.39
N PRO A 302 -11.14 -19.91 16.40
CA PRO A 302 -10.73 -18.52 16.23
C PRO A 302 -9.25 -18.45 15.83
N LEU A 303 -8.84 -17.33 15.26
CA LEU A 303 -7.42 -17.05 15.04
C LEU A 303 -6.69 -16.88 16.37
N LEU A 304 -7.29 -16.13 17.29
CA LEU A 304 -6.73 -15.77 18.59
C LEU A 304 -7.72 -16.09 19.71
N GLU A 305 -7.22 -16.61 20.83
CA GLU A 305 -7.99 -16.76 22.06
C GLU A 305 -7.10 -16.50 23.29
N VAL A 306 -7.72 -16.27 24.45
CA VAL A 306 -7.01 -16.19 25.73
C VAL A 306 -7.16 -17.53 26.45
N LEU A 307 -6.06 -18.23 26.65
CA LEU A 307 -5.99 -19.49 27.38
C LEU A 307 -5.03 -19.34 28.55
N ASN A 308 -5.47 -19.75 29.75
CA ASN A 308 -4.66 -19.70 30.97
C ASN A 308 -4.03 -18.32 31.24
N GLY A 309 -4.77 -17.26 30.95
CA GLY A 309 -4.30 -15.88 31.18
C GLY A 309 -3.33 -15.31 30.13
N THR A 310 -3.08 -16.04 29.04
CA THR A 310 -2.22 -15.55 27.95
C THR A 310 -2.90 -15.68 26.60
N MET A 311 -2.58 -14.80 25.65
CA MET A 311 -3.07 -14.88 24.28
C MET A 311 -2.34 -16.00 23.53
N LYS A 312 -3.11 -16.85 22.87
CA LYS A 312 -2.61 -17.93 22.01
C LYS A 312 -3.07 -17.74 20.57
N VAL A 313 -2.16 -18.02 19.65
CA VAL A 313 -2.47 -18.08 18.21
C VAL A 313 -2.93 -19.49 17.89
N VAL A 314 -4.24 -19.69 17.70
CA VAL A 314 -4.83 -21.01 17.50
C VAL A 314 -4.81 -21.43 16.04
N ASN A 315 -5.11 -20.50 15.14
CA ASN A 315 -5.19 -20.77 13.70
C ASN A 315 -4.38 -19.76 12.89
N GLN A 316 -3.06 -19.90 12.90
CA GLN A 316 -2.14 -18.99 12.20
C GLN A 316 -2.42 -18.84 10.69
N GLU A 317 -2.96 -19.90 10.05
CA GLU A 317 -3.14 -19.93 8.59
C GLU A 317 -4.21 -18.94 8.08
N VAL A 318 -5.14 -18.52 8.94
CA VAL A 318 -6.17 -17.53 8.59
C VAL A 318 -5.73 -16.08 8.90
N CYS A 319 -4.53 -15.88 9.44
CA CYS A 319 -4.02 -14.56 9.77
C CYS A 319 -3.74 -13.73 8.51
N GLY A 320 -4.45 -12.62 8.33
CA GLY A 320 -4.21 -11.68 7.22
C GLY A 320 -3.04 -10.71 7.46
N SER A 321 -2.23 -10.89 8.52
CA SER A 321 -1.05 -10.07 8.85
C SER A 321 -1.35 -8.56 8.88
N CYS A 322 -2.54 -8.17 9.32
CA CYS A 322 -2.98 -6.78 9.40
C CYS A 322 -2.37 -6.01 10.58
N ALA A 323 -1.80 -6.73 11.54
CA ALA A 323 -1.14 -6.23 12.74
C ALA A 323 -2.05 -5.42 13.72
N THR A 324 -3.38 -5.53 13.62
CA THR A 324 -4.30 -4.83 14.54
C THR A 324 -4.08 -5.27 15.99
N CYS A 325 -3.86 -6.56 16.22
CA CYS A 325 -3.58 -7.12 17.56
C CYS A 325 -2.29 -6.56 18.19
N ALA A 326 -1.24 -6.37 17.40
CA ALA A 326 0.01 -5.77 17.87
C ALA A 326 -0.17 -4.27 18.21
N MET A 327 -0.93 -3.55 17.37
CA MET A 327 -1.21 -2.12 17.59
C MET A 327 -2.00 -1.83 18.87
N ILE A 328 -2.86 -2.77 19.30
CA ILE A 328 -3.75 -2.54 20.45
C ILE A 328 -3.21 -3.16 21.74
N CYS A 329 -2.12 -3.91 21.67
CA CYS A 329 -1.56 -4.57 22.85
C CYS A 329 -0.92 -3.55 23.81
N PRO A 330 -1.45 -3.36 25.02
CA PRO A 330 -0.93 -2.36 25.97
C PRO A 330 0.42 -2.77 26.56
N ALA A 331 0.75 -4.06 26.51
CA ALA A 331 2.01 -4.63 27.02
C ALA A 331 3.04 -4.86 25.91
N GLU A 332 2.74 -4.48 24.65
CA GLU A 332 3.58 -4.76 23.49
C GLU A 332 4.00 -6.25 23.35
N ALA A 333 3.22 -7.14 23.99
CA ALA A 333 3.49 -8.58 24.04
C ALA A 333 3.18 -9.33 22.75
N VAL A 334 2.70 -8.65 21.71
CA VAL A 334 2.28 -9.26 20.43
C VAL A 334 3.02 -8.59 19.29
N TRP A 335 3.70 -9.38 18.46
CA TRP A 335 4.42 -8.87 17.29
C TRP A 335 4.30 -9.82 16.10
N LEU A 336 4.78 -9.37 14.93
CA LEU A 336 4.87 -10.18 13.73
C LEU A 336 6.33 -10.41 13.35
N GLU A 337 6.66 -11.65 13.03
CA GLU A 337 7.94 -12.03 12.47
C GLU A 337 7.78 -12.38 10.99
N ARG A 338 8.77 -12.01 10.17
CA ARG A 338 8.80 -12.45 8.78
C ARG A 338 9.01 -13.96 8.71
N ARG A 339 8.25 -14.58 7.81
CA ARG A 339 8.46 -15.97 7.41
C ARG A 339 9.10 -16.00 6.03
N GLU A 340 10.16 -16.77 5.86
CA GLU A 340 10.71 -17.01 4.54
C GLU A 340 9.69 -17.71 3.64
N VAL A 341 9.48 -17.17 2.45
CA VAL A 341 8.64 -17.79 1.41
C VAL A 341 9.46 -18.91 0.77
N LYS A 342 8.97 -20.14 0.89
CA LYS A 342 9.57 -21.31 0.23
C LYS A 342 9.25 -21.37 -1.26
#